data_bdf2e31375a4d608da3892ce492436da
#
_entry.id   bdf2e31375a4d608da3892ce492436da
#
_cell.length_a   1.000
_cell.length_b   1.000
_cell.length_c   1.000
_cell.angle_alpha   90.00
_cell.angle_beta   90.00
_cell.angle_gamma   90.00
#
_symmetry.space_group_name_H-M   'P 1'
#
loop_
_entity.id
_entity.type
_entity.pdbx_description
1 polymer ?
#
loop_
_entity_poly.entity_id
_entity_poly.type
_entity_poly.pdbx_seq_one_letter_code
_entity_poly.pdbx_strand_id
1 'polypeptide(L)' 'MKYRIDIAPAAVRQLRKLDPTARRRVQAAIELLADHPRPSGATKLVGGDREWRVRTGDHHIVYEVHDDVLLVLVVAV' A
#
# COMPACT_ATOMS: atom_id res chain seq x y z
N MET A 1 -14.19 -9.46 4.37
CA MET A 1 -14.65 -8.24 3.70
C MET A 1 -13.50 -7.58 2.97
N LYS A 2 -13.74 -7.10 1.75
CA LYS A 2 -12.68 -6.48 0.95
C LYS A 2 -12.68 -4.97 1.10
N TYR A 3 -11.47 -4.42 1.27
CA TYR A 3 -11.27 -2.98 1.20
C TYR A 3 -11.12 -2.57 -0.26
N ARG A 4 -11.60 -1.38 -0.59
CA ARG A 4 -11.32 -0.77 -1.88
C ARG A 4 -9.89 -0.26 -1.88
N ILE A 5 -9.19 -0.41 -3.01
CA ILE A 5 -7.82 0.10 -3.15
C ILE A 5 -7.87 1.34 -4.05
N ASP A 6 -7.40 2.46 -3.52
CA ASP A 6 -7.14 3.66 -4.30
C ASP A 6 -5.63 3.95 -4.25
N ILE A 7 -5.10 4.46 -5.34
CA ILE A 7 -3.67 4.78 -5.43
C ILE A 7 -3.54 6.27 -5.72
N ALA A 8 -2.91 7.01 -4.81
CA ALA A 8 -2.71 8.44 -4.97
C ALA A 8 -1.87 8.73 -6.22
N PRO A 9 -2.07 9.89 -6.88
CA PRO A 9 -1.33 10.22 -8.09
C PRO A 9 0.19 10.14 -7.95
N ALA A 10 0.73 10.56 -6.81
CA ALA A 10 2.17 10.46 -6.56
C ALA A 10 2.64 9.01 -6.57
N ALA A 11 1.85 8.09 -5.98
CA ALA A 11 2.18 6.67 -5.95
C ALA A 11 2.07 6.08 -7.36
N VAL A 12 1.09 6.48 -8.14
CA VAL A 12 0.98 6.04 -9.54
C VAL A 12 2.23 6.42 -10.32
N ARG A 13 2.71 7.65 -10.16
CA ARG A 13 3.93 8.09 -10.83
C ARG A 13 5.15 7.28 -10.40
N GLN A 14 5.25 6.97 -9.11
CA GLN A 14 6.34 6.16 -8.58
C GLN A 14 6.29 4.74 -9.14
N LEU A 15 5.10 4.14 -9.21
CA LEU A 15 4.93 2.81 -9.79
C LEU A 15 5.40 2.77 -11.25
N ARG A 16 5.10 3.80 -12.02
CA ARG A 16 5.49 3.86 -13.43
C ARG A 16 7.01 3.89 -13.63
N LYS A 17 7.75 4.35 -12.63
CA LYS A 17 9.21 4.43 -12.70
C LYS A 17 9.89 3.12 -12.35
N LEU A 18 9.17 2.16 -11.78
CA LEU A 18 9.72 0.86 -11.45
C LEU A 18 9.89 0.02 -12.71
N ASP A 19 10.90 -0.85 -12.72
CA ASP A 19 11.02 -1.82 -13.79
C ASP A 19 9.81 -2.78 -13.75
N PRO A 20 9.50 -3.47 -14.86
CA PRO A 20 8.29 -4.28 -14.93
C PRO A 20 8.19 -5.37 -13.85
N THR A 21 9.30 -6.00 -13.49
CA THR A 21 9.31 -7.06 -12.47
C THR A 21 8.99 -6.47 -11.09
N ALA A 22 9.64 -5.37 -10.73
CA ALA A 22 9.39 -4.70 -9.45
C ALA A 22 7.96 -4.16 -9.40
N ARG A 23 7.48 -3.59 -10.50
CA ARG A 23 6.12 -3.07 -10.58
C ARG A 23 5.09 -4.14 -10.32
N ARG A 24 5.22 -5.30 -10.97
CA ARG A 24 4.28 -6.42 -10.76
C ARG A 24 4.30 -6.91 -9.33
N ARG A 25 5.49 -6.97 -8.73
CA ARG A 25 5.64 -7.41 -7.34
C ARG A 25 4.96 -6.45 -6.37
N VAL A 26 5.17 -5.15 -6.57
CA VAL A 26 4.55 -4.12 -5.73
C VAL A 26 3.04 -4.12 -5.93
N GLN A 27 2.56 -4.21 -7.17
CA GLN A 27 1.13 -4.25 -7.45
C GLN A 27 0.45 -5.46 -6.80
N ALA A 28 1.08 -6.62 -6.85
CA ALA A 28 0.54 -7.82 -6.20
C ALA A 28 0.44 -7.63 -4.68
N ALA A 29 1.46 -7.01 -4.07
CA ALA A 29 1.43 -6.71 -2.65
C ALA A 29 0.32 -5.72 -2.29
N ILE A 30 0.10 -4.71 -3.13
CA ILE A 30 -0.99 -3.75 -2.94
C ILE A 30 -2.34 -4.46 -2.98
N GLU A 31 -2.55 -5.35 -3.94
CA GLU A 31 -3.82 -6.07 -4.08
C GLU A 31 -4.12 -6.93 -2.86
N LEU A 32 -3.11 -7.50 -2.23
CA LEU A 32 -3.31 -8.28 -1.01
C LEU A 32 -3.83 -7.43 0.14
N LEU A 33 -3.57 -6.13 0.14
CA LEU A 33 -4.05 -5.23 1.20
C LEU A 33 -5.57 -5.12 1.19
N ALA A 34 -6.24 -5.45 0.09
CA ALA A 34 -7.70 -5.44 0.04
C ALA A 34 -8.31 -6.45 1.01
N ASP A 35 -7.69 -7.60 1.16
CA ASP A 35 -8.14 -8.65 2.09
C ASP A 35 -7.47 -8.55 3.45
N HIS A 36 -6.23 -8.08 3.48
CA HIS A 36 -5.41 -8.00 4.69
C HIS A 36 -4.74 -6.64 4.76
N PRO A 37 -5.45 -5.59 5.20
CA PRO A 37 -4.87 -4.24 5.20
C PRO A 37 -3.73 -4.05 6.19
N ARG A 38 -3.63 -4.92 7.19
CA ARG A 38 -2.51 -4.89 8.14
C ARG A 38 -1.86 -6.26 8.20
N PRO A 39 -1.17 -6.66 7.11
CA PRO A 39 -0.56 -8.00 7.07
C PRO A 39 0.58 -8.11 8.07
N SER A 40 1.00 -9.34 8.33
CA SER A 40 2.19 -9.59 9.13
C SER A 40 3.37 -8.84 8.53
N GLY A 41 4.13 -8.11 9.36
CA GLY A 41 5.23 -7.28 8.89
C GLY A 41 4.84 -5.84 8.57
N ALA A 42 3.55 -5.49 8.57
CA ALA A 42 3.15 -4.10 8.44
C ALA A 42 3.45 -3.35 9.73
N THR A 43 3.95 -2.13 9.59
CA THR A 43 4.33 -1.28 10.71
C THR A 43 3.53 0.01 10.66
N LYS A 44 2.91 0.37 11.78
CA LYS A 44 2.20 1.63 11.89
C LYS A 44 3.22 2.77 11.94
N LEU A 45 3.00 3.81 11.15
CA LEU A 45 3.90 4.96 11.13
C LEU A 45 3.60 5.89 12.29
N VAL A 46 4.68 6.42 12.88
CA VAL A 46 4.59 7.35 14.01
C VAL A 46 4.04 8.68 13.50
N GLY A 47 3.09 9.25 14.24
CA GLY A 47 2.53 10.55 13.95
C GLY A 47 1.28 10.54 13.09
N GLY A 48 0.93 9.41 12.50
CA GLY A 48 -0.30 9.24 11.73
C GLY A 48 -1.22 8.22 12.37
N ASP A 49 -2.52 8.49 12.39
CA ASP A 49 -3.48 7.56 12.96
C ASP A 49 -3.79 6.40 12.02
N ARG A 50 -3.61 6.61 10.73
CA ARG A 50 -4.08 5.68 9.69
C ARG A 50 -2.98 5.19 8.77
N GLU A 51 -1.75 5.65 8.95
CA GLU A 51 -0.65 5.36 8.04
C GLU A 51 0.12 4.13 8.46
N TRP A 52 0.38 3.29 7.47
CA TRP A 52 1.10 2.03 7.64
C TRP A 52 2.14 1.89 6.56
N ARG A 53 3.14 1.08 6.84
CA ARG A 53 4.18 0.73 5.88
C ARG A 53 4.36 -0.77 5.86
N VAL A 54 4.47 -1.32 4.67
CA VAL A 54 4.81 -2.73 4.48
C VAL A 54 5.93 -2.83 3.46
N ARG A 55 6.84 -3.77 3.70
CA ARG A 55 7.96 -4.01 2.81
C ARG A 55 7.65 -5.15 1.86
N THR A 56 8.04 -4.99 0.58
CA THR A 56 8.01 -6.06 -0.39
C THR A 56 9.28 -6.02 -1.21
N GLY A 57 10.16 -7.02 -1.04
CA GLY A 57 11.50 -6.99 -1.62
C GLY A 57 12.28 -5.81 -1.10
N ASP A 58 12.80 -4.98 -2.00
CA ASP A 58 13.56 -3.77 -1.66
C ASP A 58 12.68 -2.52 -1.62
N HIS A 59 11.38 -2.69 -1.77
CA HIS A 59 10.45 -1.57 -1.84
C HIS A 59 9.58 -1.51 -0.61
N HIS A 60 9.15 -0.29 -0.25
CA HIS A 60 8.17 -0.08 0.80
C HIS A 60 6.90 0.50 0.19
N ILE A 61 5.76 0.06 0.71
CA ILE A 61 4.46 0.62 0.36
C ILE A 61 3.98 1.38 1.57
N VAL A 62 3.74 2.68 1.39
CA VAL A 62 3.14 3.52 2.44
C VAL A 62 1.68 3.74 2.07
N TYR A 63 0.80 3.46 3.01
CA TYR A 63 -0.64 3.50 2.74
C TYR A 63 -1.41 3.91 3.98
N GLU A 64 -2.64 4.36 3.77
CA GLU A 64 -3.59 4.66 4.83
C GLU A 64 -4.68 3.61 4.84
N VAL A 65 -5.12 3.23 6.05
CA VAL A 65 -6.25 2.31 6.21
C VAL A 65 -7.40 3.09 6.83
N HIS A 66 -8.50 3.16 6.11
CA HIS A 66 -9.71 3.84 6.54
C HIS A 66 -10.79 2.78 6.78
N ASP A 67 -10.84 2.26 8.02
CA ASP A 67 -11.75 1.17 8.37
C ASP A 67 -13.22 1.57 8.29
N ASP A 68 -13.50 2.84 8.53
CA ASP A 68 -14.88 3.36 8.54
C ASP A 68 -15.53 3.28 7.15
N VAL A 69 -14.74 3.35 6.08
CA VAL A 69 -15.24 3.29 4.70
C VAL A 69 -14.62 2.14 3.91
N LEU A 70 -13.92 1.23 4.57
CA LEU A 70 -13.28 0.06 3.96
C LEU A 70 -12.39 0.46 2.77
N LEU A 71 -11.47 1.40 3.02
CA LEU A 71 -10.59 1.94 1.99
C LEU A 71 -9.13 1.79 2.40
N VAL A 72 -8.30 1.34 1.46
CA VAL A 72 -6.85 1.43 1.55
C VAL A 72 -6.40 2.44 0.50
N LEU A 73 -5.73 3.50 0.93
CA LEU A 73 -5.19 4.52 0.04
C LEU A 73 -3.67 4.40 0.01
N VAL A 74 -3.12 4.00 -1.13
CA VAL A 74 -1.67 3.90 -1.30
C VAL A 74 -1.13 5.29 -1.61
N VAL A 75 -0.22 5.79 -0.77
CA VAL A 75 0.31 7.16 -0.90
C VAL A 75 1.73 7.21 -1.43
N ALA A 76 2.50 6.13 -1.28
CA ALA A 76 3.87 6.07 -1.80
C ALA A 76 4.30 4.61 -1.98
N VAL A 77 5.21 4.39 -2.89
CA VAL A 77 5.84 3.08 -3.10
C VAL A 77 7.34 3.21 -3.31
#